data_63db3738f32a810e4147cfa3d887565d
#
_entry.id   63db3738f32a810e4147cfa3d887565d
#
_cell.length_a   1.000
_cell.length_b   1.000
_cell.length_c   1.000
_cell.angle_alpha   90.00
_cell.angle_beta   90.00
_cell.angle_gamma   90.00
#
_symmetry.space_group_name_H-M   'P 1'
#
loop_
_entity.id
_entity.type
_entity.pdbx_description
1 polymer ?
#
loop_
_entity_poly.entity_id
_entity_poly.type
_entity_poly.pdbx_seq_one_letter_code
_entity_poly.pdbx_strand_id
1 'polypeptide(L)'
;MILKDLILSMVRIEDVVQRYLPLHRNGSSSKTMLGLCPFHDDRHPSLSVNVKEQYYKCFACGEGGDLFKFVQKMEGCDFSGALKILAGWYGLSEADEYRPAKFPPVRKIVQSVSEELVSQLHIDGLLRSCRMFFDLLEEYQPEDEMLRETYKAFEVGLAPASLPSDYKNYCNRIVFPIRNEEGVLVAFAGRYQGETKGTDIRKYINSPSSAVYKKGEILYGLYQARDAIRQHGFVYVTEGYKDVLAMYAAGFRNTVALCGTALTDQHIALLGRYTRRVVVMLDGDAAGEANSYKSACLLMSKGFSVGRIVLQPQHDPDSLLREMGCENFIGYMKLVTRFSLLETYEKELLIEIEQLLAELKLALTIDERTALFSRMIILHKRLGKVTQILKHAPVSKAGWLLRTAND
;
A
#
# COMPACT_ATOMS: atom_id res chain seq x y z
N MET A 1 -19.53 15.57 3.03
CA MET A 1 -18.19 16.24 3.06
C MET A 1 -18.24 17.33 1.99
N ILE A 2 -17.92 18.58 2.32
CA ILE A 2 -18.01 19.69 1.37
C ILE A 2 -16.90 19.52 0.32
N LEU A 3 -17.15 19.78 -0.96
CA LEU A 3 -16.18 19.66 -2.07
C LEU A 3 -14.82 20.28 -1.73
N LYS A 4 -14.81 21.42 -1.01
CA LYS A 4 -13.61 22.07 -0.48
C LYS A 4 -12.81 21.12 0.44
N ASP A 5 -13.47 20.47 1.39
CA ASP A 5 -12.81 19.58 2.37
C ASP A 5 -12.27 18.33 1.69
N LEU A 6 -13.00 17.85 0.68
CA LEU A 6 -12.55 16.73 -0.15
C LEU A 6 -11.28 17.09 -0.92
N ILE A 7 -11.25 18.28 -1.55
CA ILE A 7 -10.05 18.79 -2.23
C ILE A 7 -8.89 18.93 -1.24
N LEU A 8 -9.10 19.53 -0.08
CA LEU A 8 -8.04 19.69 0.93
C LEU A 8 -7.49 18.35 1.47
N SER A 9 -8.30 17.31 1.46
CA SER A 9 -7.86 15.98 1.89
C SER A 9 -7.06 15.22 0.83
N MET A 10 -7.26 15.53 -0.46
CA MET A 10 -6.70 14.78 -1.59
C MET A 10 -5.61 15.54 -2.34
N VAL A 11 -5.61 16.86 -2.29
CA VAL A 11 -4.78 17.72 -3.13
C VAL A 11 -3.73 18.42 -2.29
N ARG A 12 -2.49 18.30 -2.69
CA ARG A 12 -1.35 18.94 -2.02
C ARG A 12 -0.97 20.21 -2.74
N ILE A 13 -0.64 21.26 -1.97
CA ILE A 13 -0.30 22.57 -2.55
C ILE A 13 0.93 22.50 -3.46
N GLU A 14 1.91 21.67 -3.12
CA GLU A 14 3.10 21.48 -3.93
C GLU A 14 2.77 20.91 -5.32
N ASP A 15 1.81 19.98 -5.42
CA ASP A 15 1.38 19.38 -6.70
C ASP A 15 0.62 20.41 -7.54
N VAL A 16 -0.17 21.27 -6.90
CA VAL A 16 -0.88 22.37 -7.56
C VAL A 16 0.10 23.38 -8.12
N VAL A 17 1.04 23.84 -7.31
CA VAL A 17 2.03 24.85 -7.72
C VAL A 17 2.93 24.33 -8.83
N GLN A 18 3.34 23.05 -8.77
CA GLN A 18 4.17 22.43 -9.79
C GLN A 18 3.51 22.30 -11.18
N ARG A 19 2.19 22.45 -11.27
CA ARG A 19 1.50 22.53 -12.57
C ARG A 19 1.79 23.84 -13.31
N TYR A 20 2.16 24.89 -12.59
CA TYR A 20 2.39 26.22 -13.13
C TYR A 20 3.87 26.60 -13.20
N LEU A 21 4.68 26.13 -12.27
CA LEU A 21 6.09 26.49 -12.17
C LEU A 21 6.92 25.39 -11.49
N PRO A 22 8.20 25.24 -11.86
CA PRO A 22 9.07 24.26 -11.23
C PRO A 22 9.39 24.67 -9.78
N LEU A 23 9.32 23.67 -8.87
CA LEU A 23 9.73 23.80 -7.48
C LEU A 23 10.95 22.95 -7.19
N HIS A 24 11.88 23.49 -6.42
CA HIS A 24 13.11 22.82 -5.99
C HIS A 24 13.14 22.70 -4.46
N ARG A 25 13.70 21.61 -3.93
CA ARG A 25 13.87 21.46 -2.47
C ARG A 25 14.85 22.50 -1.92
N ASN A 26 14.52 23.10 -0.78
CA ASN A 26 15.40 24.03 -0.08
C ASN A 26 16.43 23.26 0.78
N GLY A 27 17.56 22.90 0.19
CA GLY A 27 18.65 22.20 0.87
C GLY A 27 18.20 20.88 1.55
N SER A 28 18.64 20.65 2.78
CA SER A 28 18.29 19.47 3.58
C SER A 28 16.90 19.54 4.22
N SER A 29 16.15 20.63 4.06
CA SER A 29 14.81 20.78 4.63
C SER A 29 13.78 20.04 3.78
N SER A 30 13.16 19.01 4.33
CA SER A 30 12.03 18.29 3.70
C SER A 30 10.69 19.06 3.79
N LYS A 31 10.65 20.21 4.46
CA LYS A 31 9.41 20.92 4.80
C LYS A 31 9.02 22.03 3.82
N THR A 32 9.97 22.53 3.03
CA THR A 32 9.75 23.67 2.12
C THR A 32 10.35 23.43 0.76
N MET A 33 9.64 23.89 -0.27
CA MET A 33 10.11 23.94 -1.66
C MET A 33 10.19 25.41 -2.10
N LEU A 34 11.15 25.72 -2.97
CA LEU A 34 11.36 27.08 -3.49
C LEU A 34 11.13 27.12 -4.99
N GLY A 35 10.60 28.23 -5.49
CA GLY A 35 10.42 28.51 -6.91
C GLY A 35 10.46 30.01 -7.21
N LEU A 36 10.44 30.36 -8.49
CA LEU A 36 10.26 31.75 -8.90
C LEU A 36 8.80 32.16 -8.68
N CYS A 37 8.59 33.34 -8.12
CA CYS A 37 7.24 33.83 -7.86
C CYS A 37 6.55 34.27 -9.16
N PRO A 38 5.35 33.75 -9.47
CA PRO A 38 4.64 34.14 -10.69
C PRO A 38 3.87 35.48 -10.56
N PHE A 39 3.88 36.09 -9.38
CA PHE A 39 3.08 37.26 -9.08
C PHE A 39 3.86 38.61 -9.16
N HIS A 40 5.17 38.57 -9.44
CA HIS A 40 6.03 39.71 -9.73
C HIS A 40 7.20 39.27 -10.61
N ASP A 41 7.95 40.22 -11.19
CA ASP A 41 9.16 39.91 -11.97
C ASP A 41 10.26 39.36 -11.01
N ASP A 42 10.35 38.04 -10.90
CA ASP A 42 11.21 37.34 -9.96
C ASP A 42 12.40 36.70 -10.69
N ARG A 43 13.61 37.07 -10.33
CA ARG A 43 14.86 36.55 -10.91
C ARG A 43 15.60 35.58 -9.99
N HIS A 44 15.16 35.47 -8.72
CA HIS A 44 15.73 34.60 -7.71
C HIS A 44 14.61 33.92 -6.95
N PRO A 45 14.66 32.61 -6.69
CA PRO A 45 13.58 31.87 -6.03
C PRO A 45 13.15 32.51 -4.71
N SER A 46 12.04 33.26 -4.73
CA SER A 46 11.50 33.97 -3.57
C SER A 46 10.15 33.38 -3.09
N LEU A 47 9.53 32.54 -3.91
CA LEU A 47 8.32 31.78 -3.54
C LEU A 47 8.69 30.57 -2.70
N SER A 48 8.20 30.50 -1.48
CA SER A 48 8.33 29.35 -0.59
C SER A 48 6.99 28.64 -0.47
N VAL A 49 6.98 27.33 -0.71
CA VAL A 49 5.83 26.44 -0.53
C VAL A 49 6.09 25.55 0.68
N ASN A 50 5.29 25.68 1.73
CA ASN A 50 5.38 24.85 2.92
C ASN A 50 4.54 23.57 2.71
N VAL A 51 5.21 22.46 2.48
CA VAL A 51 4.59 21.16 2.18
C VAL A 51 3.86 20.59 3.41
N LYS A 52 4.31 20.91 4.63
CA LYS A 52 3.70 20.42 5.87
C LYS A 52 2.44 21.21 6.21
N GLU A 53 2.54 22.53 6.18
CA GLU A 53 1.46 23.45 6.60
C GLU A 53 0.54 23.83 5.43
N GLN A 54 0.82 23.34 4.22
CA GLN A 54 -0.02 23.50 3.02
C GLN A 54 -0.35 24.96 2.67
N TYR A 55 0.67 25.83 2.68
CA TYR A 55 0.57 27.23 2.23
C TYR A 55 1.78 27.63 1.42
N TYR A 56 1.62 28.69 0.63
CA TYR A 56 2.72 29.37 -0.05
C TYR A 56 2.92 30.79 0.48
N LYS A 57 4.15 31.29 0.39
CA LYS A 57 4.48 32.69 0.66
C LYS A 57 5.66 33.14 -0.20
N CYS A 58 5.50 34.25 -0.87
CA CYS A 58 6.60 34.97 -1.49
C CYS A 58 7.22 35.98 -0.49
N PHE A 59 8.50 35.87 -0.24
CA PHE A 59 9.21 36.77 0.68
C PHE A 59 9.61 38.10 0.02
N ALA A 60 9.53 38.20 -1.32
CA ALA A 60 9.82 39.44 -2.04
C ALA A 60 8.60 40.37 -2.18
N CYS A 61 7.47 39.84 -2.71
CA CYS A 61 6.26 40.65 -2.92
C CYS A 61 5.22 40.53 -1.80
N GLY A 62 5.42 39.61 -0.82
CA GLY A 62 4.51 39.43 0.30
C GLY A 62 3.25 38.59 -0.03
N GLU A 63 3.03 38.19 -1.29
CA GLU A 63 1.87 37.38 -1.69
C GLU A 63 1.94 35.99 -1.02
N GLY A 64 0.77 35.48 -0.57
CA GLY A 64 0.71 34.19 0.09
C GLY A 64 -0.71 33.73 0.36
N GLY A 65 -0.88 32.41 0.59
CA GLY A 65 -2.18 31.79 0.84
C GLY A 65 -2.13 30.29 0.73
N ASP A 66 -3.31 29.68 0.66
CA ASP A 66 -3.53 28.25 0.43
C ASP A 66 -3.56 27.91 -1.07
N LEU A 67 -3.79 26.63 -1.37
CA LEU A 67 -3.87 26.15 -2.75
C LEU A 67 -5.00 26.81 -3.55
N PHE A 68 -6.14 27.18 -2.91
CA PHE A 68 -7.23 27.85 -3.61
C PHE A 68 -6.82 29.27 -4.01
N LYS A 69 -6.22 30.02 -3.08
CA LYS A 69 -5.76 31.39 -3.35
C LYS A 69 -4.67 31.43 -4.42
N PHE A 70 -3.80 30.40 -4.46
CA PHE A 70 -2.82 30.25 -5.53
C PHE A 70 -3.50 30.11 -6.91
N VAL A 71 -4.46 29.19 -7.04
CA VAL A 71 -5.21 28.97 -8.30
C VAL A 71 -6.03 30.20 -8.67
N GLN A 72 -6.70 30.86 -7.72
CA GLN A 72 -7.43 32.10 -7.98
C GLN A 72 -6.54 33.16 -8.65
N LYS A 73 -5.33 33.31 -8.15
CA LYS A 73 -4.37 34.30 -8.67
C LYS A 73 -3.80 33.90 -10.03
N MET A 74 -3.50 32.61 -10.23
CA MET A 74 -2.95 32.12 -11.49
C MET A 74 -3.98 32.15 -12.62
N GLU A 75 -5.22 31.81 -12.33
CA GLU A 75 -6.31 31.70 -13.31
C GLU A 75 -7.20 32.97 -13.41
N GLY A 76 -6.95 33.97 -12.55
CA GLY A 76 -7.75 35.19 -12.53
C GLY A 76 -9.22 34.97 -12.18
N CYS A 77 -9.53 33.97 -11.36
CA CYS A 77 -10.89 33.57 -11.02
C CYS A 77 -11.22 33.81 -9.53
N ASP A 78 -12.49 33.71 -9.19
CA ASP A 78 -12.95 33.73 -7.79
C ASP A 78 -12.75 32.35 -7.12
N PHE A 79 -13.12 32.25 -5.85
CA PHE A 79 -13.02 31.01 -5.09
C PHE A 79 -13.82 29.85 -5.71
N SER A 80 -15.01 30.14 -6.27
CA SER A 80 -15.85 29.15 -6.93
C SER A 80 -15.20 28.64 -8.21
N GLY A 81 -14.56 29.52 -8.98
CA GLY A 81 -13.76 29.16 -10.15
C GLY A 81 -12.57 28.26 -9.81
N ALA A 82 -11.79 28.64 -8.78
CA ALA A 82 -10.67 27.85 -8.31
C ALA A 82 -11.10 26.44 -7.82
N LEU A 83 -12.24 26.37 -7.12
CA LEU A 83 -12.82 25.11 -6.66
C LEU A 83 -13.18 24.19 -7.84
N LYS A 84 -13.81 24.73 -8.89
CA LYS A 84 -14.17 23.98 -10.10
C LYS A 84 -12.95 23.49 -10.89
N ILE A 85 -11.93 24.33 -11.01
CA ILE A 85 -10.68 23.98 -11.68
C ILE A 85 -9.99 22.84 -10.95
N LEU A 86 -9.83 22.95 -9.64
CA LEU A 86 -9.24 21.90 -8.82
C LEU A 86 -10.07 20.61 -8.85
N ALA A 87 -11.39 20.71 -8.73
CA ALA A 87 -12.28 19.56 -8.86
C ALA A 87 -12.14 18.87 -10.20
N GLY A 88 -12.07 19.63 -11.30
CA GLY A 88 -11.87 19.10 -12.65
C GLY A 88 -10.53 18.39 -12.82
N TRP A 89 -9.43 18.89 -12.23
CA TRP A 89 -8.11 18.26 -12.32
C TRP A 89 -8.03 16.90 -11.64
N TYR A 90 -8.85 16.67 -10.63
CA TYR A 90 -8.84 15.45 -9.80
C TYR A 90 -10.11 14.59 -10.02
N GLY A 91 -10.94 14.91 -11.04
CA GLY A 91 -12.12 14.13 -11.39
C GLY A 91 -13.23 14.13 -10.34
N LEU A 92 -13.31 15.19 -9.53
CA LEU A 92 -14.30 15.36 -8.47
C LEU A 92 -15.57 16.02 -9.07
N SER A 93 -16.76 15.42 -8.89
CA SER A 93 -18.00 15.96 -9.43
C SER A 93 -18.76 16.87 -8.44
N GLU A 94 -19.50 17.86 -8.96
CA GLU A 94 -20.30 18.83 -8.20
C GLU A 94 -21.52 18.25 -7.46
N ALA A 95 -21.68 16.93 -7.37
CA ALA A 95 -22.87 16.29 -6.79
C ALA A 95 -23.04 16.47 -5.26
N ASP A 96 -22.08 17.10 -4.58
CA ASP A 96 -22.18 17.41 -3.16
C ASP A 96 -22.57 18.89 -2.96
N GLU A 97 -23.86 19.16 -2.83
CA GLU A 97 -24.45 20.49 -2.59
C GLU A 97 -23.82 21.20 -1.36
N TYR A 98 -23.34 22.42 -1.61
CA TYR A 98 -22.93 23.37 -0.58
C TYR A 98 -24.10 23.74 0.33
N ARG A 99 -24.09 23.34 1.59
CA ARG A 99 -24.84 23.97 2.69
C ARG A 99 -23.88 24.75 3.57
N PRO A 100 -24.07 26.07 3.77
CA PRO A 100 -23.21 26.85 4.66
C PRO A 100 -23.33 26.27 6.08
N ALA A 101 -22.22 25.84 6.65
CA ALA A 101 -22.16 25.37 8.02
C ALA A 101 -22.44 26.56 8.96
N LYS A 102 -23.55 26.48 9.72
CA LYS A 102 -23.74 27.34 10.89
C LYS A 102 -22.61 27.02 11.88
N PHE A 103 -21.81 28.02 12.24
CA PHE A 103 -20.78 27.84 13.26
C PHE A 103 -21.40 27.24 14.52
N PRO A 104 -20.90 26.12 15.04
CA PRO A 104 -21.41 25.57 16.28
C PRO A 104 -21.15 26.56 17.43
N PRO A 105 -22.04 26.64 18.42
CA PRO A 105 -21.83 27.52 19.56
C PRO A 105 -20.51 27.18 20.27
N VAL A 106 -19.85 28.19 20.82
CA VAL A 106 -18.50 28.08 21.45
C VAL A 106 -18.37 26.89 22.42
N ARG A 107 -19.45 26.52 23.11
CA ARG A 107 -19.50 25.32 23.97
C ARG A 107 -19.23 24.02 23.22
N LYS A 108 -19.67 23.86 21.96
CA LYS A 108 -19.41 22.66 21.13
C LYS A 108 -17.94 22.63 20.64
N ILE A 109 -17.35 23.79 20.37
CA ILE A 109 -15.93 23.87 19.97
C ILE A 109 -15.03 23.48 21.13
N VAL A 110 -15.30 23.97 22.33
CA VAL A 110 -14.52 23.62 23.54
C VAL A 110 -14.68 22.13 23.88
N GLN A 111 -15.87 21.57 23.69
CA GLN A 111 -16.14 20.16 23.94
C GLN A 111 -15.44 19.26 22.92
N SER A 112 -15.45 19.62 21.62
CA SER A 112 -14.71 18.87 20.59
C SER A 112 -13.19 18.93 20.78
N VAL A 113 -12.63 20.07 21.17
CA VAL A 113 -11.20 20.21 21.47
C VAL A 113 -10.81 19.39 22.72
N SER A 114 -11.67 19.33 23.76
CA SER A 114 -11.41 18.48 24.93
C SER A 114 -11.50 17.01 24.61
N GLU A 115 -12.45 16.57 23.80
CA GLU A 115 -12.57 15.19 23.33
C GLU A 115 -11.39 14.77 22.44
N GLU A 116 -10.93 15.65 21.57
CA GLU A 116 -9.75 15.43 20.73
C GLU A 116 -8.46 15.30 21.57
N LEU A 117 -8.29 16.17 22.59
CA LEU A 117 -7.17 16.10 23.51
C LEU A 117 -7.18 14.81 24.35
N VAL A 118 -8.33 14.40 24.87
CA VAL A 118 -8.49 13.14 25.62
C VAL A 118 -8.19 11.95 24.71
N SER A 119 -8.66 11.97 23.47
CA SER A 119 -8.36 10.95 22.47
C SER A 119 -6.85 10.87 22.17
N GLN A 120 -6.18 12.01 22.00
CA GLN A 120 -4.73 12.05 21.75
C GLN A 120 -3.93 11.51 22.95
N LEU A 121 -4.29 11.89 24.19
CA LEU A 121 -3.65 11.36 25.40
C LEU A 121 -3.83 9.85 25.53
N HIS A 122 -4.99 9.30 25.15
CA HIS A 122 -5.23 7.88 25.11
C HIS A 122 -4.34 7.17 24.08
N ILE A 123 -4.24 7.71 22.86
CA ILE A 123 -3.35 7.22 21.79
C ILE A 123 -1.91 7.20 22.29
N ASP A 124 -1.42 8.30 22.86
CA ASP A 124 -0.04 8.41 23.39
C ASP A 124 0.22 7.41 24.51
N GLY A 125 -0.80 7.12 25.34
CA GLY A 125 -0.75 6.08 26.35
C GLY A 125 -0.58 4.68 25.77
N LEU A 126 -1.34 4.34 24.73
CA LEU A 126 -1.25 3.06 24.03
C LEU A 126 0.12 2.87 23.36
N LEU A 127 0.63 3.90 22.68
CA LEU A 127 1.94 3.85 22.02
C LEU A 127 3.08 3.69 23.04
N ARG A 128 3.00 4.36 24.20
CA ARG A 128 3.96 4.16 25.30
C ARG A 128 3.91 2.72 25.85
N SER A 129 2.71 2.15 26.04
CA SER A 129 2.57 0.76 26.46
C SER A 129 3.19 -0.21 25.45
N CYS A 130 3.01 0.02 24.15
CA CYS A 130 3.69 -0.77 23.12
C CYS A 130 5.21 -0.66 23.26
N ARG A 131 5.75 0.55 23.44
CA ARG A 131 7.19 0.75 23.60
C ARG A 131 7.73 0.06 24.85
N MET A 132 7.04 0.18 25.98
CA MET A 132 7.43 -0.49 27.23
C MET A 132 7.48 -2.02 27.07
N PHE A 133 6.52 -2.62 26.38
CA PHE A 133 6.55 -4.07 26.11
C PHE A 133 7.70 -4.43 25.17
N PHE A 134 7.92 -3.65 24.12
CA PHE A 134 9.02 -3.87 23.18
C PHE A 134 10.39 -3.87 23.89
N ASP A 135 10.59 -2.96 24.82
CA ASP A 135 11.85 -2.84 25.58
C ASP A 135 12.08 -4.03 26.56
N LEU A 136 11.06 -4.88 26.79
CA LEU A 136 11.19 -6.12 27.58
C LEU A 136 11.57 -7.34 26.74
N LEU A 137 11.56 -7.23 25.40
CA LEU A 137 11.88 -8.34 24.53
C LEU A 137 13.40 -8.58 24.50
N GLU A 138 13.77 -9.86 24.51
CA GLU A 138 15.14 -10.32 24.33
C GLU A 138 15.42 -10.48 22.82
N GLU A 139 16.69 -10.43 22.43
CA GLU A 139 17.09 -10.69 21.06
C GLU A 139 16.72 -12.13 20.68
N TYR A 140 16.04 -12.28 19.55
CA TYR A 140 15.73 -13.60 18.98
C TYR A 140 16.60 -13.88 17.77
N GLN A 141 17.32 -14.99 17.81
CA GLN A 141 18.10 -15.47 16.68
C GLN A 141 17.43 -16.72 16.10
N PRO A 142 16.97 -16.68 14.84
CA PRO A 142 16.43 -17.86 14.19
C PRO A 142 17.53 -18.91 13.96
N GLU A 143 17.15 -20.17 13.93
CA GLU A 143 18.06 -21.29 13.64
C GLU A 143 18.69 -21.14 12.24
N ASP A 144 17.92 -20.71 11.28
CA ASP A 144 18.39 -20.48 9.92
C ASP A 144 19.15 -19.13 9.87
N GLU A 145 20.45 -19.23 9.60
CA GLU A 145 21.36 -18.09 9.54
C GLU A 145 20.95 -17.06 8.49
N MET A 146 20.39 -17.50 7.35
CA MET A 146 19.91 -16.64 6.27
C MET A 146 18.80 -15.69 6.74
N LEU A 147 18.03 -16.09 7.74
CA LEU A 147 16.91 -15.28 8.26
C LEU A 147 17.36 -14.25 9.32
N ARG A 148 18.57 -14.34 9.88
CA ARG A 148 19.01 -13.51 11.02
C ARG A 148 18.92 -12.02 10.74
N GLU A 149 19.47 -11.56 9.63
CA GLU A 149 19.43 -10.13 9.27
C GLU A 149 18.00 -9.65 9.03
N THR A 150 17.13 -10.50 8.49
CA THR A 150 15.71 -10.17 8.28
C THR A 150 14.96 -10.07 9.60
N TYR A 151 15.16 -11.02 10.51
CA TYR A 151 14.54 -10.98 11.83
C TYR A 151 14.97 -9.72 12.61
N LYS A 152 16.25 -9.35 12.51
CA LYS A 152 16.77 -8.11 13.07
C LYS A 152 16.16 -6.86 12.41
N ALA A 153 16.04 -6.84 11.08
CA ALA A 153 15.42 -5.73 10.35
C ALA A 153 13.94 -5.52 10.68
N PHE A 154 13.25 -6.61 11.08
CA PHE A 154 11.86 -6.57 11.54
C PHE A 154 11.75 -6.49 13.08
N GLU A 155 12.87 -6.37 13.77
CA GLU A 155 12.96 -6.24 15.23
C GLU A 155 12.24 -7.37 15.97
N VAL A 156 12.24 -8.58 15.41
CA VAL A 156 11.62 -9.76 16.00
C VAL A 156 12.39 -10.14 17.26
N GLY A 157 11.67 -10.27 18.39
CA GLY A 157 12.24 -10.59 19.68
C GLY A 157 11.67 -11.85 20.30
N LEU A 158 12.23 -12.26 21.42
CA LEU A 158 11.72 -13.33 22.27
C LEU A 158 11.16 -12.71 23.55
N ALA A 159 9.93 -13.06 23.88
CA ALA A 159 9.36 -12.66 25.16
C ALA A 159 9.90 -13.56 26.29
N PRO A 160 10.40 -12.99 27.38
CA PRO A 160 10.94 -13.75 28.51
C PRO A 160 9.87 -14.64 29.15
N ALA A 161 10.32 -15.60 29.98
CA ALA A 161 9.44 -16.55 30.65
C ALA A 161 8.51 -15.88 31.67
N SER A 162 8.85 -14.70 32.18
CA SER A 162 8.05 -13.92 33.12
C SER A 162 7.86 -12.50 32.62
N LEU A 163 6.62 -12.08 32.50
CA LEU A 163 6.21 -10.75 32.06
C LEU A 163 5.16 -10.15 32.99
N PRO A 164 5.00 -8.82 33.05
CA PRO A 164 3.87 -8.17 33.70
C PRO A 164 2.51 -8.76 33.30
N SER A 165 1.52 -8.67 34.18
CA SER A 165 0.17 -9.27 33.99
C SER A 165 -0.45 -8.99 32.63
N ASP A 166 -0.26 -7.79 32.13
CA ASP A 166 -0.85 -7.31 30.85
C ASP A 166 -0.25 -8.02 29.64
N TYR A 167 0.97 -8.54 29.75
CA TYR A 167 1.72 -9.19 28.66
C TYR A 167 1.98 -10.68 28.90
N LYS A 168 1.46 -11.27 29.98
CA LYS A 168 1.72 -12.67 30.37
C LYS A 168 1.43 -13.70 29.26
N ASN A 169 0.47 -13.40 28.39
CA ASN A 169 0.12 -14.28 27.27
C ASN A 169 1.23 -14.38 26.21
N TYR A 170 2.20 -13.46 26.23
CA TYR A 170 3.33 -13.47 25.33
C TYR A 170 4.54 -14.24 25.87
N CYS A 171 4.56 -14.67 27.14
CA CYS A 171 5.67 -15.40 27.73
C CYS A 171 6.13 -16.56 26.82
N ASN A 172 7.45 -16.70 26.65
CA ASN A 172 8.10 -17.73 25.84
C ASN A 172 7.64 -17.77 24.37
N ARG A 173 7.19 -16.64 23.81
CA ARG A 173 6.80 -16.55 22.42
C ARG A 173 7.80 -15.73 21.61
N ILE A 174 8.00 -16.13 20.35
CA ILE A 174 8.61 -15.26 19.37
C ILE A 174 7.62 -14.13 19.09
N VAL A 175 8.06 -12.88 19.24
CA VAL A 175 7.21 -11.69 19.14
C VAL A 175 7.59 -10.91 17.87
N PHE A 176 6.58 -10.66 17.06
CA PHE A 176 6.67 -9.87 15.83
C PHE A 176 6.07 -8.48 16.11
N PRO A 177 6.90 -7.43 16.18
CA PRO A 177 6.41 -6.06 16.28
C PRO A 177 5.61 -5.66 15.05
N ILE A 178 4.45 -5.07 15.25
CA ILE A 178 3.57 -4.60 14.16
C ILE A 178 3.67 -3.09 14.09
N ARG A 179 4.14 -2.61 12.94
CA ARG A 179 4.27 -1.19 12.64
C ARG A 179 3.21 -0.77 11.61
N ASN A 180 2.70 0.44 11.77
CA ASN A 180 1.85 1.05 10.75
C ASN A 180 2.67 1.54 9.53
N GLU A 181 2.03 2.14 8.54
CA GLU A 181 2.70 2.60 7.31
C GLU A 181 3.76 3.68 7.54
N GLU A 182 3.67 4.45 8.61
CA GLU A 182 4.65 5.45 9.03
C GLU A 182 5.83 4.84 9.82
N GLY A 183 5.75 3.59 10.21
CA GLY A 183 6.76 2.90 11.00
C GLY A 183 6.56 3.00 12.51
N VAL A 184 5.43 3.55 12.95
CA VAL A 184 5.10 3.61 14.38
C VAL A 184 4.71 2.22 14.87
N LEU A 185 5.29 1.80 16.00
CA LEU A 185 4.99 0.55 16.65
C LEU A 185 3.60 0.63 17.31
N VAL A 186 2.64 -0.20 16.86
CA VAL A 186 1.23 -0.10 17.26
C VAL A 186 0.67 -1.37 17.89
N ALA A 187 1.34 -2.52 17.69
CA ALA A 187 0.87 -3.81 18.20
C ALA A 187 1.96 -4.89 18.12
N PHE A 188 1.61 -6.09 18.56
CA PHE A 188 2.46 -7.27 18.50
C PHE A 188 1.66 -8.51 18.10
N ALA A 189 2.38 -9.46 17.49
CA ALA A 189 1.95 -10.84 17.40
C ALA A 189 2.94 -11.73 18.13
N GLY A 190 2.47 -12.80 18.77
CA GLY A 190 3.30 -13.74 19.49
C GLY A 190 3.09 -15.17 18.98
N ARG A 191 4.15 -15.84 18.50
CA ARG A 191 4.12 -17.24 18.06
C ARG A 191 4.68 -18.13 19.14
N TYR A 192 3.90 -19.12 19.56
CA TYR A 192 4.35 -20.16 20.49
C TYR A 192 5.36 -21.09 19.79
N GLN A 193 6.45 -21.45 20.48
CA GLN A 193 7.53 -22.26 19.93
C GLN A 193 7.32 -23.77 20.15
N GLY A 194 6.47 -24.15 21.13
CA GLY A 194 6.18 -25.56 21.45
C GLY A 194 5.09 -26.15 20.56
N GLU A 195 4.80 -27.43 20.78
CA GLU A 195 3.68 -28.12 20.15
C GLU A 195 2.35 -27.59 20.70
N THR A 196 1.40 -27.35 19.80
CA THR A 196 0.06 -26.88 20.18
C THR A 196 -1.02 -27.95 19.98
N LYS A 197 -0.69 -29.05 19.30
CA LYS A 197 -1.63 -30.14 19.02
C LYS A 197 -2.02 -30.83 20.32
N GLY A 198 -3.31 -30.87 20.64
CA GLY A 198 -3.83 -31.45 21.87
C GLY A 198 -3.73 -30.53 23.10
N THR A 199 -3.42 -29.26 22.92
CA THR A 199 -3.38 -28.23 23.98
C THR A 199 -4.34 -27.09 23.66
N ASP A 200 -4.73 -26.30 24.70
CA ASP A 200 -5.51 -25.06 24.54
C ASP A 200 -4.63 -23.87 24.11
N ILE A 201 -3.34 -24.10 23.85
CA ILE A 201 -2.39 -23.04 23.52
C ILE A 201 -2.55 -22.65 22.05
N ARG A 202 -2.91 -21.40 21.79
CA ARG A 202 -2.96 -20.85 20.43
C ARG A 202 -1.55 -20.70 19.88
N LYS A 203 -1.31 -21.23 18.66
CA LYS A 203 -0.04 -21.09 17.95
C LYS A 203 0.34 -19.61 17.77
N TYR A 204 -0.62 -18.79 17.36
CA TYR A 204 -0.46 -17.33 17.27
C TYR A 204 -1.46 -16.60 18.15
N ILE A 205 -1.01 -15.52 18.76
CA ILE A 205 -1.84 -14.49 19.40
C ILE A 205 -1.49 -13.13 18.82
N ASN A 206 -2.44 -12.21 18.81
CA ASN A 206 -2.23 -10.83 18.39
C ASN A 206 -2.69 -9.90 19.50
N SER A 207 -2.14 -8.69 19.54
CA SER A 207 -2.67 -7.61 20.38
C SER A 207 -4.17 -7.43 20.11
N PRO A 208 -4.95 -7.09 21.14
CA PRO A 208 -6.35 -6.74 20.97
C PRO A 208 -6.48 -5.48 20.10
N SER A 209 -7.64 -5.31 19.45
CA SER A 209 -7.94 -4.07 18.74
C SER A 209 -7.96 -2.88 19.69
N SER A 210 -7.42 -1.75 19.23
CA SER A 210 -7.32 -0.50 19.99
C SER A 210 -7.50 0.69 19.07
N ALA A 211 -7.41 1.91 19.60
CA ALA A 211 -7.45 3.13 18.81
C ALA A 211 -6.27 3.25 17.81
N VAL A 212 -5.13 2.58 18.08
CA VAL A 212 -3.93 2.61 17.25
C VAL A 212 -3.73 1.35 16.42
N TYR A 213 -4.48 0.29 16.68
CA TYR A 213 -4.35 -1.00 16.02
C TYR A 213 -5.69 -1.65 15.73
N LYS A 214 -6.00 -1.81 14.47
CA LYS A 214 -7.08 -2.67 13.98
C LYS A 214 -6.53 -3.58 12.92
N LYS A 215 -6.63 -4.88 13.16
CA LYS A 215 -6.02 -5.92 12.33
C LYS A 215 -6.43 -5.84 10.86
N GLY A 216 -7.68 -5.45 10.58
CA GLY A 216 -8.20 -5.26 9.22
C GLY A 216 -7.76 -3.96 8.53
N GLU A 217 -6.98 -3.11 9.18
CA GLU A 217 -6.51 -1.82 8.66
C GLU A 217 -4.98 -1.78 8.49
N ILE A 218 -4.25 -2.84 8.90
CA ILE A 218 -2.79 -2.90 8.89
C ILE A 218 -2.31 -4.10 8.08
N LEU A 219 -1.33 -3.87 7.22
CA LEU A 219 -0.59 -4.90 6.51
C LEU A 219 0.80 -5.06 7.15
N TYR A 220 1.10 -6.25 7.66
CA TYR A 220 2.42 -6.52 8.24
C TYR A 220 3.53 -6.41 7.19
N GLY A 221 4.61 -5.76 7.56
CA GLY A 221 5.75 -5.56 6.67
C GLY A 221 5.60 -4.39 5.70
N LEU A 222 4.46 -3.69 5.66
CA LEU A 222 4.25 -2.59 4.71
C LEU A 222 5.27 -1.45 4.89
N TYR A 223 5.60 -1.10 6.12
CA TYR A 223 6.62 -0.08 6.40
C TYR A 223 7.97 -0.43 5.76
N GLN A 224 8.40 -1.68 5.89
CA GLN A 224 9.65 -2.17 5.30
C GLN A 224 9.55 -2.35 3.78
N ALA A 225 8.38 -2.71 3.26
CA ALA A 225 8.14 -3.04 1.86
C ALA A 225 7.88 -1.83 0.95
N ARG A 226 7.45 -0.70 1.49
CA ARG A 226 6.90 0.45 0.74
C ARG A 226 7.79 0.96 -0.40
N ASP A 227 9.11 1.03 -0.19
CA ASP A 227 10.04 1.53 -1.21
C ASP A 227 10.27 0.47 -2.30
N ALA A 228 10.36 -0.81 -1.91
CA ALA A 228 10.44 -1.92 -2.86
C ALA A 228 9.13 -2.06 -3.68
N ILE A 229 7.97 -1.84 -3.08
CA ILE A 229 6.69 -1.82 -3.80
C ILE A 229 6.69 -0.72 -4.86
N ARG A 230 7.12 0.49 -4.53
CA ARG A 230 7.22 1.60 -5.50
C ARG A 230 8.23 1.29 -6.61
N GLN A 231 9.37 0.72 -6.26
CA GLN A 231 10.42 0.37 -7.22
C GLN A 231 9.97 -0.73 -8.19
N HIS A 232 9.37 -1.79 -7.70
CA HIS A 232 8.91 -2.92 -8.53
C HIS A 232 7.56 -2.68 -9.20
N GLY A 233 6.77 -1.72 -8.70
CA GLY A 233 5.44 -1.38 -9.21
C GLY A 233 4.36 -2.41 -8.90
N PHE A 234 4.63 -3.39 -8.03
CA PHE A 234 3.66 -4.38 -7.56
C PHE A 234 4.00 -4.87 -6.14
N VAL A 235 3.05 -5.55 -5.49
CA VAL A 235 3.19 -6.10 -4.14
C VAL A 235 2.76 -7.56 -4.09
N TYR A 236 3.50 -8.37 -3.32
CA TYR A 236 3.05 -9.70 -2.90
C TYR A 236 2.21 -9.58 -1.64
N VAL A 237 1.08 -10.28 -1.60
CA VAL A 237 0.23 -10.41 -0.40
C VAL A 237 0.22 -11.86 0.04
N THR A 238 0.74 -12.13 1.25
CA THR A 238 0.84 -13.44 1.90
C THR A 238 -0.08 -13.52 3.13
N GLU A 239 -0.12 -14.69 3.80
CA GLU A 239 -0.96 -14.86 4.98
C GLU A 239 -0.27 -14.45 6.27
N GLY A 240 0.98 -14.85 6.50
CA GLY A 240 1.61 -14.85 7.80
C GLY A 240 2.84 -13.98 7.97
N TYR A 241 3.22 -13.78 9.22
CA TYR A 241 4.41 -13.02 9.61
C TYR A 241 5.70 -13.64 9.04
N LYS A 242 5.83 -14.97 9.14
CA LYS A 242 7.01 -15.70 8.70
C LYS A 242 7.18 -15.71 7.20
N ASP A 243 6.06 -15.68 6.46
CA ASP A 243 6.08 -15.61 5.00
C ASP A 243 6.71 -14.32 4.52
N VAL A 244 6.37 -13.19 5.14
CA VAL A 244 7.00 -11.89 4.85
C VAL A 244 8.49 -11.96 5.13
N LEU A 245 8.91 -12.55 6.25
CA LEU A 245 10.33 -12.65 6.61
C LEU A 245 11.09 -13.56 5.62
N ALA A 246 10.51 -14.70 5.23
CA ALA A 246 11.08 -15.60 4.24
C ALA A 246 11.24 -14.93 2.87
N MET A 247 10.19 -14.27 2.40
CA MET A 247 10.21 -13.53 1.14
C MET A 247 11.23 -12.40 1.17
N TYR A 248 11.28 -11.65 2.27
CA TYR A 248 12.23 -10.54 2.43
C TYR A 248 13.68 -11.04 2.44
N ALA A 249 13.98 -12.12 3.16
CA ALA A 249 15.30 -12.74 3.19
C ALA A 249 15.75 -13.24 1.81
N ALA A 250 14.83 -13.78 1.02
CA ALA A 250 15.08 -14.19 -0.37
C ALA A 250 15.14 -13.00 -1.36
N GLY A 251 15.05 -11.76 -0.88
CA GLY A 251 15.15 -10.55 -1.71
C GLY A 251 13.83 -10.02 -2.28
N PHE A 252 12.70 -10.68 -2.05
CA PHE A 252 11.36 -10.21 -2.46
C PHE A 252 10.79 -9.22 -1.43
N ARG A 253 11.45 -8.07 -1.30
CA ARG A 253 11.18 -7.07 -0.26
C ARG A 253 9.84 -6.34 -0.41
N ASN A 254 9.19 -6.44 -1.57
CA ASN A 254 7.86 -5.90 -1.85
C ASN A 254 6.73 -6.85 -1.38
N THR A 255 6.87 -7.46 -0.20
CA THR A 255 5.93 -8.43 0.37
C THR A 255 5.28 -7.90 1.65
N VAL A 256 3.96 -8.13 1.78
CA VAL A 256 3.17 -7.81 2.97
C VAL A 256 2.28 -8.99 3.35
N ALA A 257 1.79 -9.03 4.60
CA ALA A 257 0.88 -10.08 5.05
C ALA A 257 -0.40 -9.54 5.68
N LEU A 258 -1.48 -10.35 5.56
CA LEU A 258 -2.79 -10.13 6.16
C LEU A 258 -2.85 -10.54 7.64
N CYS A 259 -1.93 -11.40 8.09
CA CYS A 259 -1.73 -11.83 9.47
C CYS A 259 -2.98 -12.44 10.14
N GLY A 260 -3.63 -13.38 9.43
CA GLY A 260 -4.77 -14.15 9.93
C GLY A 260 -6.08 -13.35 9.95
N THR A 261 -6.27 -12.48 8.99
CA THR A 261 -7.56 -11.87 8.65
C THR A 261 -7.81 -12.02 7.15
N ALA A 262 -9.07 -11.93 6.73
CA ALA A 262 -9.40 -11.79 5.33
C ALA A 262 -8.96 -10.41 4.81
N LEU A 263 -8.72 -10.29 3.52
CA LEU A 263 -8.49 -9.01 2.86
C LEU A 263 -9.71 -8.10 3.04
N THR A 264 -9.49 -6.88 3.51
CA THR A 264 -10.54 -5.88 3.78
C THR A 264 -10.50 -4.74 2.78
N ASP A 265 -11.58 -3.93 2.71
CA ASP A 265 -11.58 -2.68 1.92
C ASP A 265 -10.51 -1.69 2.40
N GLN A 266 -10.20 -1.67 3.70
CA GLN A 266 -9.15 -0.81 4.27
C GLN A 266 -7.75 -1.27 3.81
N HIS A 267 -7.49 -2.59 3.80
CA HIS A 267 -6.25 -3.13 3.21
C HIS A 267 -6.11 -2.75 1.74
N ILE A 268 -7.20 -2.83 0.97
CA ILE A 268 -7.20 -2.46 -0.45
C ILE A 268 -6.95 -0.96 -0.63
N ALA A 269 -7.59 -0.12 0.17
CA ALA A 269 -7.34 1.32 0.16
C ALA A 269 -5.89 1.66 0.50
N LEU A 270 -5.31 0.95 1.48
CA LEU A 270 -3.93 1.10 1.89
C LEU A 270 -2.96 0.68 0.77
N LEU A 271 -3.15 -0.49 0.16
CA LEU A 271 -2.35 -0.95 -0.98
C LEU A 271 -2.42 0.03 -2.16
N GLY A 272 -3.60 0.59 -2.41
CA GLY A 272 -3.85 1.54 -3.50
C GLY A 272 -3.05 2.84 -3.43
N ARG A 273 -2.48 3.18 -2.28
CA ARG A 273 -1.57 4.32 -2.12
C ARG A 273 -0.17 4.04 -2.69
N TYR A 274 0.18 2.77 -2.86
CA TYR A 274 1.52 2.35 -3.28
C TYR A 274 1.54 1.76 -4.67
N THR A 275 0.55 0.91 -5.01
CA THR A 275 0.46 0.25 -6.30
C THR A 275 -0.97 -0.21 -6.60
N ARG A 276 -1.28 -0.39 -7.90
CA ARG A 276 -2.50 -1.03 -8.39
C ARG A 276 -2.26 -2.47 -8.86
N ARG A 277 -1.04 -2.99 -8.72
CA ARG A 277 -0.69 -4.36 -9.11
C ARG A 277 -0.40 -5.20 -7.88
N VAL A 278 -1.13 -6.29 -7.72
CA VAL A 278 -1.03 -7.19 -6.57
C VAL A 278 -0.83 -8.62 -7.06
N VAL A 279 0.11 -9.31 -6.45
CA VAL A 279 0.27 -10.77 -6.61
C VAL A 279 -0.17 -11.42 -5.29
N VAL A 280 -1.32 -12.09 -5.32
CA VAL A 280 -1.86 -12.80 -4.16
C VAL A 280 -1.22 -14.18 -4.09
N MET A 281 -0.58 -14.49 -2.97
CA MET A 281 0.11 -15.74 -2.70
C MET A 281 -0.17 -16.17 -1.26
N LEU A 282 -1.29 -16.86 -1.05
CA LEU A 282 -1.70 -17.37 0.25
C LEU A 282 -1.29 -18.85 0.39
N ASP A 283 -1.52 -19.43 1.57
CA ASP A 283 -1.12 -20.81 1.88
C ASP A 283 -1.69 -21.81 0.87
N GLY A 284 -0.95 -22.88 0.59
CA GLY A 284 -1.30 -23.92 -0.39
C GLY A 284 -2.30 -24.94 0.14
N ASP A 285 -3.08 -24.63 1.17
CA ASP A 285 -4.19 -25.45 1.62
C ASP A 285 -5.52 -25.04 0.96
N ALA A 286 -6.58 -25.83 1.14
CA ALA A 286 -7.87 -25.56 0.54
C ALA A 286 -8.49 -24.21 1.03
N ALA A 287 -8.22 -23.81 2.25
CA ALA A 287 -8.70 -22.53 2.81
C ALA A 287 -7.95 -21.34 2.20
N GLY A 288 -6.62 -21.44 2.12
CA GLY A 288 -5.76 -20.40 1.50
C GLY A 288 -6.05 -20.27 0.00
N GLU A 289 -6.28 -21.37 -0.73
CA GLU A 289 -6.66 -21.29 -2.15
C GLU A 289 -8.01 -20.57 -2.33
N ALA A 290 -9.03 -20.92 -1.53
CA ALA A 290 -10.34 -20.26 -1.58
C ALA A 290 -10.25 -18.78 -1.20
N ASN A 291 -9.45 -18.45 -0.18
CA ASN A 291 -9.23 -17.07 0.25
C ASN A 291 -8.43 -16.27 -0.79
N SER A 292 -7.45 -16.89 -1.43
CA SER A 292 -6.69 -16.30 -2.54
C SER A 292 -7.60 -15.92 -3.71
N TYR A 293 -8.52 -16.80 -4.08
CA TYR A 293 -9.51 -16.52 -5.13
C TYR A 293 -10.44 -15.35 -4.75
N LYS A 294 -11.01 -15.40 -3.54
CA LYS A 294 -11.88 -14.31 -3.04
C LYS A 294 -11.16 -12.97 -2.99
N SER A 295 -9.93 -12.96 -2.48
CA SER A 295 -9.09 -11.75 -2.41
C SER A 295 -8.79 -11.19 -3.80
N ALA A 296 -8.50 -12.05 -4.77
CA ALA A 296 -8.26 -11.64 -6.15
C ALA A 296 -9.52 -11.00 -6.77
N CYS A 297 -10.70 -11.63 -6.61
CA CYS A 297 -11.96 -11.08 -7.10
C CYS A 297 -12.28 -9.72 -6.47
N LEU A 298 -12.06 -9.59 -5.15
CA LEU A 298 -12.31 -8.33 -4.44
C LEU A 298 -11.36 -7.22 -4.92
N LEU A 299 -10.07 -7.50 -5.08
CA LEU A 299 -9.09 -6.55 -5.61
C LEU A 299 -9.45 -6.12 -7.04
N MET A 300 -9.80 -7.07 -7.92
CA MET A 300 -10.21 -6.77 -9.30
C MET A 300 -11.45 -5.89 -9.34
N SER A 301 -12.46 -6.12 -8.47
CA SER A 301 -13.65 -5.28 -8.38
C SER A 301 -13.36 -3.84 -7.96
N LYS A 302 -12.20 -3.60 -7.33
CA LYS A 302 -11.71 -2.26 -6.94
C LYS A 302 -10.68 -1.67 -7.93
N GLY A 303 -10.56 -2.25 -9.13
CA GLY A 303 -9.72 -1.76 -10.20
C GLY A 303 -8.23 -2.07 -10.05
N PHE A 304 -7.88 -3.14 -9.33
CA PHE A 304 -6.51 -3.64 -9.26
C PHE A 304 -6.25 -4.67 -10.36
N SER A 305 -5.02 -4.65 -10.86
CA SER A 305 -4.44 -5.70 -11.69
C SER A 305 -3.91 -6.80 -10.78
N VAL A 306 -4.43 -8.02 -10.90
CA VAL A 306 -4.20 -9.08 -9.91
C VAL A 306 -3.64 -10.34 -10.54
N GLY A 307 -2.42 -10.69 -10.15
CA GLY A 307 -1.84 -12.02 -10.34
C GLY A 307 -2.13 -12.92 -9.13
N ARG A 308 -2.16 -14.23 -9.38
CA ARG A 308 -2.24 -15.24 -8.32
C ARG A 308 -1.10 -16.24 -8.47
N ILE A 309 -0.47 -16.57 -7.35
CA ILE A 309 0.45 -17.70 -7.23
C ILE A 309 -0.22 -18.72 -6.31
N VAL A 310 -0.49 -19.90 -6.82
CA VAL A 310 -1.01 -21.04 -6.05
C VAL A 310 0.18 -21.88 -5.63
N LEU A 311 0.41 -22.00 -4.34
CA LEU A 311 1.52 -22.78 -3.79
C LEU A 311 1.18 -24.29 -3.82
N GLN A 312 2.21 -25.13 -3.69
CA GLN A 312 2.01 -26.57 -3.53
C GLN A 312 1.18 -26.87 -2.28
N PRO A 313 0.38 -27.95 -2.29
CA PRO A 313 -0.43 -28.31 -1.14
C PRO A 313 0.37 -28.36 0.16
N GLN A 314 -0.18 -27.77 1.22
CA GLN A 314 0.40 -27.69 2.56
C GLN A 314 1.69 -26.85 2.69
N HIS A 315 2.04 -26.08 1.68
CA HIS A 315 3.18 -25.16 1.74
C HIS A 315 2.73 -23.71 1.90
N ASP A 316 3.56 -22.96 2.59
CA ASP A 316 3.60 -21.51 2.67
C ASP A 316 4.98 -21.02 2.19
N PRO A 317 5.22 -19.73 1.97
CA PRO A 317 6.52 -19.21 1.56
C PRO A 317 7.68 -19.54 2.51
N ASP A 318 7.43 -19.58 3.84
CA ASP A 318 8.43 -19.93 4.84
C ASP A 318 8.85 -21.40 4.74
N SER A 319 7.91 -22.31 4.56
CA SER A 319 8.19 -23.74 4.41
C SER A 319 8.88 -24.06 3.08
N LEU A 320 8.44 -23.45 1.98
CA LEU A 320 9.07 -23.62 0.68
C LEU A 320 10.51 -23.13 0.66
N LEU A 321 10.80 -21.97 1.27
CA LEU A 321 12.17 -21.46 1.37
C LEU A 321 13.08 -22.46 2.09
N ARG A 322 12.61 -23.05 3.19
CA ARG A 322 13.39 -24.05 3.96
C ARG A 322 13.59 -25.36 3.20
N GLU A 323 12.57 -25.82 2.48
CA GLU A 323 12.63 -27.07 1.75
C GLU A 323 13.52 -26.97 0.51
N MET A 324 13.34 -25.91 -0.28
CA MET A 324 14.05 -25.73 -1.54
C MET A 324 15.45 -25.15 -1.40
N GLY A 325 15.73 -24.47 -0.28
CA GLY A 325 16.89 -23.61 -0.12
C GLY A 325 16.78 -22.29 -0.90
N CYS A 326 17.61 -21.31 -0.54
CA CYS A 326 17.48 -19.93 -1.02
C CYS A 326 17.56 -19.78 -2.53
N GLU A 327 18.56 -20.39 -3.19
CA GLU A 327 18.77 -20.23 -4.63
C GLU A 327 17.62 -20.82 -5.45
N ASN A 328 17.15 -22.03 -5.11
CA ASN A 328 16.05 -22.67 -5.79
C ASN A 328 14.74 -21.91 -5.55
N PHE A 329 14.51 -21.45 -4.32
CA PHE A 329 13.35 -20.63 -3.99
C PHE A 329 13.33 -19.32 -4.78
N ILE A 330 14.46 -18.62 -4.90
CA ILE A 330 14.56 -17.41 -5.72
C ILE A 330 14.26 -17.72 -7.19
N GLY A 331 14.81 -18.81 -7.73
CA GLY A 331 14.55 -19.25 -9.10
C GLY A 331 13.06 -19.55 -9.32
N TYR A 332 12.47 -20.32 -8.42
CA TYR A 332 11.04 -20.63 -8.40
C TYR A 332 10.18 -19.38 -8.37
N MET A 333 10.40 -18.50 -7.39
CA MET A 333 9.61 -17.29 -7.24
C MET A 333 9.72 -16.32 -8.43
N LYS A 334 10.90 -16.16 -9.03
CA LYS A 334 11.06 -15.39 -10.26
C LYS A 334 10.25 -15.96 -11.41
N LEU A 335 10.25 -17.28 -11.55
CA LEU A 335 9.52 -17.98 -12.61
C LEU A 335 8.01 -17.81 -12.43
N VAL A 336 7.47 -18.20 -11.27
CA VAL A 336 6.01 -18.15 -11.01
C VAL A 336 5.47 -16.71 -11.05
N THR A 337 6.24 -15.74 -10.55
CA THR A 337 5.87 -14.32 -10.62
C THR A 337 5.81 -13.84 -12.06
N ARG A 338 6.81 -14.17 -12.88
CA ARG A 338 6.84 -13.80 -14.29
C ARG A 338 5.59 -14.31 -15.02
N PHE A 339 5.20 -15.55 -14.80
CA PHE A 339 4.01 -16.11 -15.43
C PHE A 339 2.72 -15.49 -14.91
N SER A 340 2.60 -15.32 -13.60
CA SER A 340 1.43 -14.64 -12.99
C SER A 340 1.22 -13.22 -13.55
N LEU A 341 2.30 -12.45 -13.71
CA LEU A 341 2.25 -11.12 -14.30
C LEU A 341 1.94 -11.14 -15.80
N LEU A 342 2.44 -12.12 -16.54
CA LEU A 342 2.14 -12.29 -17.97
C LEU A 342 0.68 -12.67 -18.20
N GLU A 343 0.11 -13.56 -17.39
CA GLU A 343 -1.32 -13.91 -17.46
C GLU A 343 -2.21 -12.70 -17.16
N THR A 344 -1.79 -11.88 -16.20
CA THR A 344 -2.50 -10.65 -15.87
C THR A 344 -2.44 -9.65 -17.04
N TYR A 345 -1.27 -9.48 -17.63
CA TYR A 345 -1.08 -8.61 -18.78
C TYR A 345 -1.85 -9.11 -20.03
N GLU A 346 -1.94 -10.42 -20.24
CA GLU A 346 -2.78 -11.00 -21.31
C GLU A 346 -4.24 -10.57 -21.16
N LYS A 347 -4.79 -10.66 -19.93
CA LYS A 347 -6.16 -10.24 -19.62
C LYS A 347 -6.38 -8.75 -19.82
N GLU A 348 -5.42 -7.92 -19.38
CA GLU A 348 -5.47 -6.46 -19.61
C GLU A 348 -5.52 -6.11 -21.09
N LEU A 349 -4.69 -6.76 -21.92
CA LEU A 349 -4.69 -6.57 -23.37
C LEU A 349 -6.03 -6.98 -24.00
N LEU A 350 -6.65 -8.07 -23.56
CA LEU A 350 -7.97 -8.50 -24.04
C LEU A 350 -9.06 -7.47 -23.72
N ILE A 351 -9.07 -6.96 -22.48
CA ILE A 351 -10.03 -5.92 -22.06
C ILE A 351 -9.85 -4.65 -22.91
N GLU A 352 -8.60 -4.19 -23.11
CA GLU A 352 -8.31 -3.00 -23.92
C GLU A 352 -8.74 -3.18 -25.39
N ILE A 353 -8.55 -4.38 -25.96
CA ILE A 353 -9.02 -4.71 -27.30
C ILE A 353 -10.55 -4.67 -27.37
N GLU A 354 -11.27 -5.21 -26.38
CA GLU A 354 -12.73 -5.17 -26.32
C GLU A 354 -13.26 -3.74 -26.22
N GLN A 355 -12.62 -2.89 -25.43
CA GLN A 355 -12.96 -1.46 -25.33
C GLN A 355 -12.77 -0.76 -26.66
N LEU A 356 -11.64 -0.95 -27.35
CA LEU A 356 -11.40 -0.38 -28.67
C LEU A 356 -12.40 -0.87 -29.72
N LEU A 357 -12.84 -2.12 -29.65
CA LEU A 357 -13.90 -2.64 -30.52
C LEU A 357 -15.23 -1.95 -30.26
N ALA A 358 -15.56 -1.62 -29.03
CA ALA A 358 -16.76 -0.86 -28.70
C ALA A 358 -16.65 0.60 -29.22
N GLU A 359 -15.49 1.27 -29.02
CA GLU A 359 -15.22 2.60 -29.54
C GLU A 359 -15.30 2.63 -31.06
N LEU A 360 -14.78 1.62 -31.76
CA LEU A 360 -14.81 1.52 -33.22
C LEU A 360 -16.22 1.46 -33.79
N LYS A 361 -17.15 0.82 -33.05
CA LYS A 361 -18.59 0.79 -33.43
C LYS A 361 -19.24 2.18 -33.36
N LEU A 362 -18.75 3.06 -32.51
CA LEU A 362 -19.26 4.41 -32.29
C LEU A 362 -18.53 5.47 -33.13
N ALA A 363 -17.36 5.16 -33.69
CA ALA A 363 -16.56 6.09 -34.47
C ALA A 363 -17.27 6.53 -35.78
N LEU A 364 -17.43 7.83 -35.96
CA LEU A 364 -18.19 8.43 -37.02
C LEU A 364 -17.33 8.77 -38.27
N THR A 365 -16.04 9.07 -38.06
CA THR A 365 -15.11 9.51 -39.08
C THR A 365 -14.14 8.42 -39.53
N ILE A 366 -13.60 8.55 -40.72
CA ILE A 366 -12.56 7.65 -41.28
C ILE A 366 -11.27 7.78 -40.47
N ASP A 367 -10.92 8.98 -40.05
CA ASP A 367 -9.69 9.25 -39.28
C ASP A 367 -9.74 8.61 -37.89
N GLU A 368 -10.87 8.73 -37.17
CA GLU A 368 -11.10 8.06 -35.91
C GLU A 368 -10.97 6.54 -36.05
N ARG A 369 -11.61 5.95 -37.04
CA ARG A 369 -11.52 4.51 -37.33
C ARG A 369 -10.10 4.07 -37.62
N THR A 370 -9.36 4.83 -38.44
CA THR A 370 -7.97 4.51 -38.77
C THR A 370 -7.06 4.54 -37.56
N ALA A 371 -7.23 5.53 -36.68
CA ALA A 371 -6.48 5.61 -35.45
C ALA A 371 -6.75 4.41 -34.51
N LEU A 372 -8.03 4.04 -34.33
CA LEU A 372 -8.44 2.89 -33.52
C LEU A 372 -7.91 1.57 -34.09
N PHE A 373 -7.99 1.36 -35.41
CA PHE A 373 -7.41 0.19 -36.08
C PHE A 373 -5.90 0.08 -35.86
N SER A 374 -5.19 1.18 -35.96
CA SER A 374 -3.73 1.21 -35.73
C SER A 374 -3.38 0.79 -34.31
N ARG A 375 -4.12 1.26 -33.29
CA ARG A 375 -3.97 0.82 -31.91
C ARG A 375 -4.28 -0.66 -31.75
N MET A 376 -5.36 -1.15 -32.33
CA MET A 376 -5.75 -2.57 -32.27
C MET A 376 -4.67 -3.50 -32.85
N ILE A 377 -4.04 -3.14 -33.98
CA ILE A 377 -2.95 -3.93 -34.59
C ILE A 377 -1.78 -4.07 -33.61
N ILE A 378 -1.41 -2.99 -32.92
CA ILE A 378 -0.32 -3.00 -31.94
C ILE A 378 -0.67 -3.93 -30.77
N LEU A 379 -1.89 -3.84 -30.23
CA LEU A 379 -2.33 -4.68 -29.12
C LEU A 379 -2.41 -6.17 -29.50
N HIS A 380 -2.93 -6.50 -30.67
CA HIS A 380 -2.96 -7.89 -31.16
C HIS A 380 -1.55 -8.48 -31.34
N LYS A 381 -0.58 -7.69 -31.82
CA LYS A 381 0.82 -8.15 -31.87
C LYS A 381 1.40 -8.40 -30.48
N ARG A 382 1.09 -7.55 -29.49
CA ARG A 382 1.52 -7.75 -28.09
C ARG A 382 0.87 -8.99 -27.50
N LEU A 383 -0.46 -9.12 -27.66
CA LEU A 383 -1.23 -10.27 -27.20
C LEU A 383 -0.66 -11.57 -27.77
N GLY A 384 -0.43 -11.66 -29.07
CA GLY A 384 0.15 -12.84 -29.72
C GLY A 384 1.50 -13.26 -29.14
N LYS A 385 2.38 -12.29 -28.80
CA LYS A 385 3.67 -12.58 -28.15
C LYS A 385 3.48 -13.13 -26.74
N VAL A 386 2.59 -12.53 -25.95
CA VAL A 386 2.31 -12.96 -24.55
C VAL A 386 1.69 -14.35 -24.55
N THR A 387 0.67 -14.58 -25.37
CA THR A 387 0.00 -15.89 -25.50
C THR A 387 0.97 -16.98 -25.95
N GLN A 388 1.92 -16.66 -26.85
CA GLN A 388 2.94 -17.61 -27.28
C GLN A 388 3.88 -17.99 -26.13
N ILE A 389 4.32 -17.02 -25.31
CA ILE A 389 5.14 -17.28 -24.11
C ILE A 389 4.37 -18.16 -23.12
N LEU A 390 3.11 -17.84 -22.85
CA LEU A 390 2.25 -18.58 -21.92
C LEU A 390 1.96 -20.01 -22.38
N LYS A 391 1.86 -20.27 -23.67
CA LYS A 391 1.69 -21.63 -24.23
C LYS A 391 2.87 -22.56 -23.97
N HIS A 392 4.08 -22.00 -23.89
CA HIS A 392 5.31 -22.73 -23.61
C HIS A 392 5.73 -22.65 -22.13
N ALA A 393 4.84 -22.10 -21.27
CA ALA A 393 5.10 -22.08 -19.84
C ALA A 393 5.16 -23.51 -19.30
N PRO A 394 6.14 -23.84 -18.45
CA PRO A 394 6.29 -25.19 -17.87
C PRO A 394 5.20 -25.53 -16.85
N VAL A 395 4.11 -24.78 -16.83
CA VAL A 395 3.10 -24.76 -15.79
C VAL A 395 1.71 -24.86 -16.40
N SER A 396 0.91 -25.83 -15.95
CA SER A 396 -0.46 -26.00 -16.42
C SER A 396 -1.42 -24.94 -15.84
N LYS A 397 -2.43 -24.53 -16.64
CA LYS A 397 -3.49 -23.57 -16.25
C LYS A 397 -4.33 -23.97 -15.02
N ALA A 398 -4.15 -25.18 -14.49
CA ALA A 398 -5.01 -25.77 -13.45
C ALA A 398 -4.30 -26.08 -12.13
N GLY A 399 -3.15 -25.51 -11.88
CA GLY A 399 -2.40 -25.76 -10.65
C GLY A 399 -0.93 -25.96 -10.96
N TRP A 400 -0.11 -25.25 -10.25
CA TRP A 400 1.33 -25.20 -10.36
C TRP A 400 1.95 -26.53 -9.92
N LEU A 401 1.89 -27.53 -10.78
CA LEU A 401 2.68 -28.73 -10.64
C LEU A 401 4.00 -28.49 -11.38
N LEU A 402 5.05 -28.21 -10.63
CA LEU A 402 6.41 -28.37 -11.10
C LEU A 402 6.54 -29.82 -11.61
N ARG A 403 6.67 -30.00 -12.91
CA ARG A 403 7.33 -31.20 -13.39
C ARG A 403 8.74 -31.12 -12.86
N THR A 404 9.08 -31.99 -11.93
CA THR A 404 10.45 -32.15 -11.46
C THR A 404 11.33 -32.29 -12.69
N ALA A 405 12.43 -31.54 -12.70
CA ALA A 405 13.48 -31.66 -13.72
C ALA A 405 14.20 -32.98 -13.55
N ASN A 406 13.52 -34.07 -13.86
CA ASN A 406 14.02 -35.44 -14.02
C ASN A 406 13.05 -36.16 -14.95
N ASP A 407 13.03 -35.72 -16.19
CA ASP A 407 12.72 -36.53 -17.41
C ASP A 407 13.42 -35.87 -18.60
#